data_7cd7be00b3aae48cacd4e2fc1942937d
#
_entry.id   7cd7be00b3aae48cacd4e2fc1942937d
#
_cell.length_a   1.000
_cell.length_b   1.000
_cell.length_c   1.000
_cell.angle_alpha   90.00
_cell.angle_beta   90.00
_cell.angle_gamma   90.00
#
_symmetry.space_group_name_H-M   'P 1'
#
loop_
_entity.id
_entity.type
_entity.pdbx_description
1 polymer ?
#
loop_
_entity_poly.entity_id
_entity_poly.type
_entity_poly.pdbx_seq_one_letter_code
_entity_poly.pdbx_strand_id
1 'polypeptide(L)' 'MTSPIYRVIVEYGYRKKGSARHYKYKIIDTFVLTNDVEAIKKDETLLKRMTREVGSKNKELEFTFKNIYIEGQYGNTNY' A
#
# COMPACT_ATOMS: atom_id res chain seq x y z
N MET A 1 14.47 -13.60 16.85
CA MET A 1 13.30 -13.98 16.02
C MET A 1 13.43 -13.46 14.62
N THR A 2 12.91 -14.19 13.66
CA THR A 2 12.84 -13.74 12.27
C THR A 2 11.37 -13.58 11.87
N SER A 3 11.09 -12.53 11.10
CA SER A 3 9.77 -12.31 10.52
C SER A 3 9.88 -12.38 9.01
N PRO A 4 8.98 -13.08 8.33
CA PRO A 4 9.03 -13.13 6.87
C PRO A 4 8.74 -11.76 6.27
N ILE A 5 9.42 -11.48 5.16
CA ILE A 5 9.20 -10.27 4.36
C ILE A 5 8.63 -10.71 3.03
N TYR A 6 7.51 -10.15 2.65
CA TYR A 6 6.86 -10.39 1.37
C TYR A 6 7.00 -9.18 0.48
N ARG A 7 7.36 -9.43 -0.78
CA ARG A 7 7.33 -8.39 -1.79
C ARG A 7 5.91 -8.31 -2.35
N VAL A 8 5.34 -7.11 -2.33
CA VAL A 8 4.00 -6.88 -2.84
C VAL A 8 4.01 -5.73 -3.83
N ILE A 9 3.17 -5.85 -4.84
CA ILE A 9 2.91 -4.80 -5.81
C ILE A 9 1.44 -4.41 -5.62
N VAL A 10 1.22 -3.16 -5.24
CA VAL A 10 -0.11 -2.65 -4.93
C VAL A 10 -0.53 -1.66 -6.00
N GLU A 11 -1.62 -1.97 -6.68
CA GLU A 11 -2.28 -1.07 -7.60
C GLU A 11 -3.43 -0.39 -6.86
N TYR A 12 -3.34 0.93 -6.71
CA TYR A 12 -4.30 1.69 -5.91
C TYR A 12 -4.76 2.94 -6.63
N GLY A 13 -5.98 3.36 -6.30
CA GLY A 13 -6.52 4.63 -6.72
C GLY A 13 -6.55 5.63 -5.57
N TYR A 14 -6.49 6.90 -5.88
CA TYR A 14 -6.57 7.97 -4.90
C TYR A 14 -7.34 9.16 -5.44
N ARG A 15 -8.02 9.85 -4.55
CA ARG A 15 -8.67 11.12 -4.83
C ARG A 15 -8.89 11.87 -3.51
N LYS A 16 -9.19 13.15 -3.60
CA LYS A 16 -9.54 13.95 -2.43
C LYS A 16 -10.90 13.47 -1.87
N LYS A 17 -10.98 13.34 -0.56
CA LYS A 17 -12.24 12.98 0.12
C LYS A 17 -13.37 13.92 -0.26
N GLY A 18 -14.53 13.35 -0.53
CA GLY A 18 -15.70 14.10 -0.93
C GLY A 18 -15.70 14.55 -2.39
N SER A 19 -14.64 14.26 -3.15
CA SER A 19 -14.59 14.58 -4.57
C SER A 19 -15.48 13.63 -5.37
N ALA A 20 -16.19 14.17 -6.36
CA ALA A 20 -16.94 13.37 -7.34
C ALA A 20 -16.08 12.96 -8.55
N ARG A 21 -14.81 13.33 -8.55
CA ARG A 21 -13.90 13.00 -9.65
C ARG A 21 -13.51 11.52 -9.65
N HIS A 22 -13.11 11.01 -10.80
CA HIS A 22 -12.56 9.67 -10.91
C HIS A 22 -11.26 9.54 -10.13
N TYR A 23 -11.00 8.34 -9.62
CA TYR A 23 -9.73 8.03 -8.99
C TYR A 23 -8.58 8.12 -10.01
N LYS A 24 -7.46 8.62 -9.56
CA LYS A 24 -6.18 8.48 -10.27
C LYS A 24 -5.50 7.24 -9.73
N TYR A 25 -4.83 6.49 -10.59
CA TYR A 25 -4.25 5.20 -10.23
C TYR A 25 -2.73 5.26 -10.25
N LYS A 26 -2.12 4.59 -9.30
CA LYS A 26 -0.67 4.40 -9.22
C LYS A 26 -0.35 2.97 -8.79
N ILE A 27 0.89 2.59 -9.03
CA ILE A 27 1.42 1.29 -8.60
C ILE A 27 2.59 1.56 -7.66
N ILE A 28 2.63 0.83 -6.56
CA ILE A 28 3.74 0.87 -5.63
C ILE A 28 4.27 -0.55 -5.42
N ASP A 29 5.60 -0.68 -5.47
CA ASP A 29 6.32 -1.91 -5.21
C ASP A 29 6.97 -1.76 -3.83
N THR A 30 6.58 -2.59 -2.90
CA THR A 30 7.02 -2.44 -1.51
C THR A 30 7.13 -3.80 -0.81
N PHE A 31 7.55 -3.76 0.45
CA PHE A 31 7.70 -4.93 1.29
C PHE A 31 6.79 -4.84 2.51
N VAL A 32 6.20 -5.95 2.87
CA VAL A 32 5.32 -6.05 4.03
C VAL A 32 5.65 -7.31 4.83
N LEU A 33 5.23 -7.34 6.08
CA LEU A 33 5.49 -8.45 6.99
C LEU A 33 4.33 -9.46 7.04
N THR A 34 3.41 -9.39 6.12
CA THR A 34 2.27 -10.29 6.07
C THR A 34 1.89 -10.61 4.63
N ASN A 35 1.31 -11.78 4.42
CA ASN A 35 0.71 -12.14 3.15
C ASN A 35 -0.82 -12.09 3.17
N ASP A 36 -1.39 -11.61 4.27
CA ASP A 36 -2.84 -11.42 4.39
C ASP A 36 -3.25 -10.12 3.71
N VAL A 37 -4.02 -10.21 2.64
CA VAL A 37 -4.46 -9.06 1.84
C VAL A 37 -5.21 -8.03 2.69
N GLU A 38 -6.07 -8.47 3.59
CA GLU A 38 -6.82 -7.54 4.45
C GLU A 38 -5.91 -6.80 5.43
N ALA A 39 -4.89 -7.48 5.96
CA ALA A 39 -3.89 -6.84 6.81
C ALA A 39 -3.01 -5.86 6.02
N ILE A 40 -2.68 -6.20 4.77
CA ILE A 40 -1.91 -5.30 3.89
C ILE A 40 -2.68 -4.01 3.65
N LYS A 41 -3.97 -4.08 3.39
CA LYS A 41 -4.81 -2.89 3.17
C LYS A 41 -4.87 -1.95 4.38
N LYS A 42 -4.62 -2.48 5.57
CA LYS A 42 -4.65 -1.72 6.83
C LYS A 42 -3.27 -1.35 7.34
N ASP A 43 -2.22 -1.72 6.63
CA ASP A 43 -0.85 -1.45 7.04
C ASP A 43 -0.57 0.05 7.01
N GLU A 44 -0.29 0.63 8.18
CA GLU A 44 -0.05 2.07 8.32
C GLU A 44 1.19 2.53 7.56
N THR A 45 2.24 1.73 7.55
CA THR A 45 3.47 2.06 6.84
C THR A 45 3.23 2.13 5.34
N LEU A 46 2.46 1.19 4.82
CA LEU A 46 2.07 1.18 3.41
C LEU A 46 1.22 2.42 3.09
N LEU A 47 0.22 2.72 3.90
CA LEU A 47 -0.67 3.87 3.69
C LEU A 47 0.11 5.19 3.73
N LYS A 48 1.05 5.34 4.66
CA LYS A 48 1.92 6.52 4.71
C LYS A 48 2.78 6.64 3.47
N ARG A 49 3.31 5.53 2.97
CA ARG A 49 4.11 5.53 1.76
C ARG A 49 3.28 5.87 0.54
N MET A 50 2.07 5.35 0.43
CA MET A 50 1.14 5.69 -0.64
C MET A 50 0.83 7.19 -0.66
N THR A 51 0.56 7.77 0.51
CA THR A 51 0.33 9.20 0.64
C THR A 51 1.53 10.02 0.19
N ARG A 52 2.73 9.57 0.53
CA ARG A 52 3.97 10.23 0.10
C ARG A 52 4.17 10.15 -1.41
N GLU A 53 3.86 9.01 -2.01
CA GLU A 53 4.03 8.80 -3.45
C GLU A 53 3.13 9.69 -4.29
N VAL A 54 1.95 10.03 -3.80
CA VAL A 54 1.07 10.97 -4.51
C VAL A 54 1.49 12.42 -4.31
N GLY A 55 2.52 12.66 -3.48
CA GLY A 55 3.08 13.99 -3.26
C GLY A 55 2.11 14.97 -2.62
N SER A 56 1.10 14.49 -1.95
CA SER A 56 0.07 15.32 -1.39
C SER A 56 0.47 15.85 -0.03
N LYS A 57 0.37 17.15 0.14
CA LYS A 57 0.40 17.80 1.45
C LYS A 57 -0.94 17.72 2.14
N ASN A 58 -1.97 17.34 1.41
CA ASN A 58 -3.32 17.21 1.92
C ASN A 58 -3.52 15.81 2.48
N LYS A 59 -3.82 15.74 3.78
CA LYS A 59 -4.04 14.47 4.48
C LYS A 59 -5.43 13.90 4.22
N GLU A 60 -6.27 14.61 3.47
CA GLU A 60 -7.65 14.21 3.21
C GLU A 60 -7.80 13.49 1.88
N LEU A 61 -7.00 12.44 1.70
CA LEU A 61 -7.12 11.57 0.56
C LEU A 61 -7.87 10.29 0.94
N GLU A 62 -8.70 9.83 0.03
CA GLU A 62 -9.26 8.50 0.11
C GLU A 62 -8.58 7.60 -0.91
N PHE A 63 -8.34 6.35 -0.50
CA PHE A 63 -7.68 5.36 -1.33
C PHE A 63 -8.64 4.22 -1.64
N THR A 64 -8.48 3.65 -2.83
CA THR A 64 -9.12 2.40 -3.19
C THR A 64 -8.05 1.43 -3.70
N PHE A 65 -8.15 0.18 -3.30
CA PHE A 65 -7.21 -0.85 -3.75
C PHE A 65 -7.80 -1.58 -4.94
N LYS A 66 -7.12 -1.48 -6.07
CA LYS A 66 -7.55 -2.15 -7.30
C LYS A 66 -7.05 -3.59 -7.32
N ASN A 67 -5.75 -3.78 -7.10
CA ASN A 67 -5.12 -5.10 -7.04
C ASN A 67 -3.98 -5.09 -6.05
N ILE A 68 -3.76 -6.23 -5.40
CA ILE A 68 -2.60 -6.47 -4.56
C ILE A 68 -1.99 -7.79 -5.04
N TYR A 69 -0.77 -7.71 -5.56
CA TYR A 69 -0.03 -8.88 -6.04
C TYR A 69 1.05 -9.23 -5.02
N ILE A 70 1.00 -10.44 -4.50
CA ILE A 70 2.01 -10.94 -3.57
C ILE A 70 2.94 -11.83 -4.38
N GLU A 71 4.18 -11.39 -4.55
CA GLU A 71 5.17 -12.15 -5.34
C GLU A 71 5.83 -13.28 -4.56
N GLY A 72 5.45 -13.47 -3.31
CA GLY A 72 5.99 -14.49 -2.46
C GLY A 72 6.92 -13.92 -1.40
N GLN A 73 7.50 -14.81 -0.60
CA GLN A 73 8.41 -14.42 0.46
C GLN A 73 9.75 -13.97 -0.14
N TYR A 74 10.13 -12.71 0.10
CA TYR A 74 11.38 -12.15 -0.37
C TYR A 74 12.55 -12.49 0.55
N GLY A 75 12.30 -12.51 1.86
CA GLY A 75 13.33 -12.80 2.84
C GLY A 75 12.79 -12.76 4.25
N ASN A 76 13.67 -12.61 5.22
CA ASN A 76 13.32 -12.49 6.62
C ASN A 76 14.03 -11.29 7.24
N THR A 77 13.37 -10.66 8.22
CA THR A 77 14.03 -9.70 9.09
C THR A 77 14.56 -10.41 10.32
N ASN A 78 15.76 -10.07 10.76
CA ASN A 78 16.36 -10.57 11.99
C ASN A 78 16.22 -9.51 13.08
N TYR A 79 15.66 -9.92 14.18
CA TYR A 79 15.55 -9.08 15.35
C TYR A 79 16.17 -9.77 16.55
#